data_58a9b244f84802c46d9a1e694c04f261
#
_entry.id   58a9b244f84802c46d9a1e694c04f261
#
_cell.length_a   1.000
_cell.length_b   1.000
_cell.length_c   1.000
_cell.angle_alpha   90.00
_cell.angle_beta   90.00
_cell.angle_gamma   90.00
#
_symmetry.space_group_name_H-M   'P 1'
#
loop_
_entity.id
_entity.type
_entity.pdbx_description
1 polymer ?
#
loop_
_entity_poly.entity_id
_entity_poly.type
_entity_poly.pdbx_seq_one_letter_code
_entity_poly.pdbx_strand_id
1 'polypeptide(L)'
;MNPNKYKRNELGLIDGVEYKFNEDGSINWRAMIKPEHLYPNKDWFETRKLQVPDSIEELGDHQLLIKLAGIKELARLRGFIDVYYVIETISSQYATAVCTIKWMRTYESDGHEQTFSSTANATVENCSGFGVKFLEPIAENRAFVRAVRNYLNIHIVGDDEIDKSKNKIAYEESESIVQSLTPQSALKNAAKQNLGCEDFEAFKKHLRKLWKDETYKNEEAANWNSFEDIPIKESRKLLSIVSK
;
A
#
# COMPACT_ATOMS: atom_id res chain seq x y z
N MET A 1 -9.36 -12.42 -24.85
CA MET A 1 -8.65 -11.53 -25.81
C MET A 1 -7.64 -12.38 -26.57
N ASN A 2 -7.48 -12.21 -27.89
CA ASN A 2 -6.42 -12.90 -28.63
C ASN A 2 -5.08 -12.19 -28.32
N PRO A 3 -4.12 -12.80 -27.61
CA PRO A 3 -2.86 -12.18 -27.23
C PRO A 3 -1.96 -11.83 -28.43
N ASN A 4 -2.18 -12.46 -29.57
CA ASN A 4 -1.39 -12.27 -30.81
C ASN A 4 -1.97 -11.22 -31.76
N LYS A 5 -2.93 -10.39 -31.31
CA LYS A 5 -3.59 -9.40 -32.17
C LYS A 5 -2.65 -8.28 -32.65
N TYR A 6 -1.57 -8.03 -31.94
CA TYR A 6 -0.66 -6.92 -32.19
C TYR A 6 0.72 -7.47 -32.63
N LYS A 7 1.22 -6.91 -33.74
CA LYS A 7 2.60 -7.17 -34.16
C LYS A 7 3.57 -6.62 -33.14
N ARG A 8 4.59 -7.40 -32.81
CA ARG A 8 5.64 -7.01 -31.85
C ARG A 8 7.00 -7.07 -32.53
N ASN A 9 7.90 -6.17 -32.12
CA ASN A 9 9.27 -6.11 -32.57
C ASN A 9 10.15 -7.16 -31.86
N GLU A 10 11.45 -7.18 -32.14
CA GLU A 10 12.43 -8.12 -31.57
C GLU A 10 12.57 -7.99 -30.04
N LEU A 11 12.28 -6.81 -29.48
CA LEU A 11 12.25 -6.56 -28.05
C LEU A 11 10.97 -7.10 -27.35
N GLY A 12 10.00 -7.60 -28.12
CA GLY A 12 8.71 -8.03 -27.63
C GLY A 12 7.69 -6.89 -27.41
N LEU A 13 8.02 -5.68 -27.88
CA LEU A 13 7.17 -4.49 -27.75
C LEU A 13 6.22 -4.36 -28.95
N ILE A 14 5.04 -3.77 -28.75
CA ILE A 14 4.07 -3.55 -29.81
C ILE A 14 4.62 -2.52 -30.80
N ASP A 15 4.62 -2.87 -32.10
CA ASP A 15 5.03 -1.96 -33.16
C ASP A 15 4.14 -0.71 -33.21
N GLY A 16 4.76 0.46 -33.38
CA GLY A 16 4.05 1.75 -33.52
C GLY A 16 3.53 2.34 -32.19
N VAL A 17 3.87 1.74 -31.05
CA VAL A 17 3.65 2.33 -29.72
C VAL A 17 4.91 3.03 -29.26
N GLU A 18 4.80 4.28 -28.84
CA GLU A 18 5.88 5.04 -28.23
C GLU A 18 5.95 4.68 -26.75
N TYR A 19 6.95 3.85 -26.39
CA TYR A 19 7.22 3.49 -25.00
C TYR A 19 8.10 4.53 -24.32
N LYS A 20 7.81 4.79 -23.03
CA LYS A 20 8.62 5.65 -22.17
C LYS A 20 9.57 4.78 -21.36
N PHE A 21 10.84 5.17 -21.27
CA PHE A 21 11.87 4.38 -20.60
C PHE A 21 12.42 5.12 -19.39
N ASN A 22 12.87 4.37 -18.41
CA ASN A 22 13.69 4.84 -17.30
C ASN A 22 15.15 4.97 -17.74
N GLU A 23 15.99 5.58 -16.90
CA GLU A 23 17.44 5.75 -17.16
C GLU A 23 18.18 4.42 -17.31
N ASP A 24 17.71 3.36 -16.66
CA ASP A 24 18.26 2.01 -16.73
C ASP A 24 17.82 1.21 -17.98
N GLY A 25 17.01 1.82 -18.85
CA GLY A 25 16.46 1.21 -20.04
C GLY A 25 15.22 0.33 -19.83
N SER A 26 14.74 0.18 -18.61
CA SER A 26 13.44 -0.46 -18.34
C SER A 26 12.27 0.41 -18.77
N ILE A 27 11.10 -0.19 -19.03
CA ILE A 27 9.90 0.58 -19.41
C ILE A 27 9.34 1.28 -18.16
N ASN A 28 9.13 2.60 -18.30
CA ASN A 28 8.43 3.38 -17.28
C ASN A 28 6.91 3.15 -17.38
N TRP A 29 6.44 2.05 -16.81
CA TRP A 29 5.02 1.68 -16.86
C TRP A 29 4.11 2.72 -16.21
N ARG A 30 4.59 3.46 -15.20
CA ARG A 30 3.88 4.57 -14.59
C ARG A 30 3.61 5.69 -15.60
N ALA A 31 4.59 6.04 -16.41
CA ALA A 31 4.49 7.07 -17.43
C ALA A 31 3.70 6.62 -18.67
N MET A 32 3.46 5.31 -18.82
CA MET A 32 2.59 4.75 -19.87
C MET A 32 1.09 4.85 -19.54
N ILE A 33 0.72 5.19 -18.31
CA ILE A 33 -0.69 5.37 -17.92
C ILE A 33 -1.22 6.67 -18.53
N LYS A 34 -2.29 6.58 -19.31
CA LYS A 34 -2.96 7.76 -19.86
C LYS A 34 -3.69 8.54 -18.76
N PRO A 35 -3.68 9.89 -18.80
CA PRO A 35 -4.36 10.73 -17.81
C PRO A 35 -5.85 10.40 -17.62
N GLU A 36 -6.57 10.04 -18.67
CA GLU A 36 -7.99 9.66 -18.64
C GLU A 36 -8.30 8.42 -17.79
N HIS A 37 -7.27 7.62 -17.48
CA HIS A 37 -7.37 6.44 -16.61
C HIS A 37 -7.04 6.74 -15.16
N LEU A 38 -6.65 7.96 -14.83
CA LEU A 38 -6.32 8.41 -13.49
C LEU A 38 -7.37 9.40 -12.97
N TYR A 39 -7.55 9.42 -11.66
CA TYR A 39 -8.35 10.41 -10.97
C TYR A 39 -7.97 10.50 -9.49
N PRO A 40 -8.29 11.62 -8.80
CA PRO A 40 -7.96 11.78 -7.40
C PRO A 40 -8.65 10.74 -6.51
N ASN A 41 -7.91 10.18 -5.56
CA ASN A 41 -8.45 9.31 -4.51
C ASN A 41 -9.22 10.15 -3.49
N LYS A 42 -10.53 10.28 -3.69
CA LYS A 42 -11.39 11.10 -2.82
C LYS A 42 -11.31 10.70 -1.36
N ASP A 43 -11.28 9.40 -1.07
CA ASP A 43 -11.20 8.90 0.31
C ASP A 43 -9.91 9.33 1.01
N TRP A 44 -8.79 9.39 0.26
CA TRP A 44 -7.53 9.89 0.78
C TRP A 44 -7.60 11.37 1.19
N PHE A 45 -8.25 12.21 0.37
CA PHE A 45 -8.42 13.64 0.64
C PHE A 45 -9.44 13.88 1.76
N GLU A 46 -10.60 13.20 1.72
CA GLU A 46 -11.67 13.36 2.72
C GLU A 46 -11.21 12.95 4.12
N THR A 47 -10.47 11.83 4.25
CA THR A 47 -9.93 11.37 5.54
C THR A 47 -8.99 12.41 6.16
N ARG A 48 -8.29 13.17 5.33
CA ARG A 48 -7.36 14.24 5.76
C ARG A 48 -7.99 15.62 5.83
N LYS A 49 -9.30 15.70 5.58
CA LYS A 49 -10.06 16.98 5.54
C LYS A 49 -9.49 17.97 4.53
N LEU A 50 -8.95 17.46 3.42
CA LEU A 50 -8.40 18.24 2.32
C LEU A 50 -9.43 18.33 1.19
N GLN A 51 -9.37 19.45 0.45
CA GLN A 51 -10.18 19.60 -0.75
C GLN A 51 -9.66 18.68 -1.86
N VAL A 52 -10.56 17.96 -2.53
CA VAL A 52 -10.22 17.14 -3.70
C VAL A 52 -9.87 18.08 -4.86
N PRO A 53 -8.67 18.00 -5.45
CA PRO A 53 -8.30 18.86 -6.58
C PRO A 53 -9.00 18.41 -7.87
N ASP A 54 -9.23 19.35 -8.78
CA ASP A 54 -9.82 19.08 -10.11
C ASP A 54 -8.77 18.53 -11.10
N SER A 55 -7.48 18.83 -10.91
CA SER A 55 -6.37 18.35 -11.75
C SER A 55 -5.61 17.22 -11.06
N ILE A 56 -5.05 16.31 -11.86
CA ILE A 56 -4.22 15.20 -11.41
C ILE A 56 -2.72 15.47 -11.58
N GLU A 57 -2.32 16.58 -12.19
CA GLU A 57 -0.96 16.82 -12.67
C GLU A 57 0.08 16.91 -11.55
N GLU A 58 -0.30 17.45 -10.39
CA GLU A 58 0.59 17.63 -9.22
C GLU A 58 0.41 16.54 -8.16
N LEU A 59 -0.42 15.51 -8.43
CA LEU A 59 -0.74 14.49 -7.45
C LEU A 59 0.29 13.36 -7.46
N GLY A 60 0.71 12.99 -6.25
CA GLY A 60 1.53 11.79 -6.05
C GLY A 60 0.71 10.50 -6.23
N ASP A 61 1.39 9.38 -6.44
CA ASP A 61 0.76 8.08 -6.72
C ASP A 61 -0.23 7.63 -5.62
N HIS A 62 0.05 7.95 -4.36
CA HIS A 62 -0.84 7.63 -3.22
C HIS A 62 -2.13 8.48 -3.18
N GLN A 63 -2.16 9.58 -3.92
CA GLN A 63 -3.32 10.49 -4.05
C GLN A 63 -4.18 10.17 -5.26
N LEU A 64 -3.76 9.19 -6.07
CA LEU A 64 -4.41 8.79 -7.31
C LEU A 64 -5.03 7.41 -7.21
N LEU A 65 -6.04 7.19 -8.04
CA LEU A 65 -6.58 5.87 -8.37
C LEU A 65 -6.48 5.62 -9.87
N ILE A 66 -6.25 4.35 -10.24
CA ILE A 66 -6.26 3.93 -11.64
C ILE A 66 -7.51 3.09 -11.93
N LYS A 67 -8.18 3.41 -13.03
CA LYS A 67 -9.35 2.68 -13.52
C LYS A 67 -8.94 1.30 -14.06
N LEU A 68 -9.82 0.31 -13.93
CA LEU A 68 -9.64 -1.03 -14.51
C LEU A 68 -9.27 -0.99 -16.01
N ALA A 69 -9.84 -0.03 -16.77
CA ALA A 69 -9.50 0.15 -18.18
C ALA A 69 -8.02 0.48 -18.41
N GLY A 70 -7.42 1.31 -17.55
CA GLY A 70 -5.99 1.62 -17.60
C GLY A 70 -5.12 0.41 -17.30
N ILE A 71 -5.49 -0.38 -16.29
CA ILE A 71 -4.79 -1.64 -15.96
C ILE A 71 -4.86 -2.64 -17.13
N LYS A 72 -6.03 -2.79 -17.75
CA LYS A 72 -6.21 -3.65 -18.94
C LYS A 72 -5.36 -3.15 -20.13
N GLU A 73 -5.24 -1.83 -20.30
CA GLU A 73 -4.36 -1.26 -21.35
C GLU A 73 -2.88 -1.56 -21.06
N LEU A 74 -2.41 -1.37 -19.85
CA LEU A 74 -1.03 -1.71 -19.46
C LEU A 74 -0.74 -3.20 -19.67
N ALA A 75 -1.64 -4.08 -19.24
CA ALA A 75 -1.50 -5.51 -19.46
C ALA A 75 -1.41 -5.87 -20.96
N ARG A 76 -2.23 -5.21 -21.80
CA ARG A 76 -2.19 -5.34 -23.26
C ARG A 76 -0.85 -4.86 -23.85
N LEU A 77 -0.34 -3.71 -23.38
CA LEU A 77 0.95 -3.16 -23.83
C LEU A 77 2.09 -4.11 -23.47
N ARG A 78 2.13 -4.58 -22.22
CA ARG A 78 3.14 -5.55 -21.76
C ARG A 78 3.03 -6.88 -22.53
N GLY A 79 1.81 -7.33 -22.79
CA GLY A 79 1.52 -8.58 -23.48
C GLY A 79 1.52 -9.78 -22.56
N PHE A 80 0.47 -10.56 -22.64
CA PHE A 80 0.31 -11.82 -21.92
C PHE A 80 -0.13 -12.93 -22.87
N ILE A 81 0.18 -14.16 -22.52
CA ILE A 81 -0.19 -15.37 -23.26
C ILE A 81 -1.54 -15.86 -22.77
N ASP A 82 -1.70 -15.89 -21.43
CA ASP A 82 -2.88 -16.42 -20.78
C ASP A 82 -3.17 -15.69 -19.47
N VAL A 83 -4.45 -15.67 -19.10
CA VAL A 83 -4.94 -15.19 -17.80
C VAL A 83 -5.99 -16.17 -17.34
N TYR A 84 -5.78 -16.78 -16.19
CA TYR A 84 -6.75 -17.68 -15.59
C TYR A 84 -7.00 -17.33 -14.12
N TYR A 85 -8.18 -17.69 -13.65
CA TYR A 85 -8.66 -17.44 -12.32
C TYR A 85 -8.99 -18.73 -11.62
N VAL A 86 -8.70 -18.77 -10.32
CA VAL A 86 -9.15 -19.82 -9.42
C VAL A 86 -9.96 -19.15 -8.30
N ILE A 87 -11.19 -19.59 -8.12
CA ILE A 87 -12.00 -19.18 -6.98
C ILE A 87 -11.67 -20.12 -5.83
N GLU A 88 -10.90 -19.63 -4.86
CA GLU A 88 -10.44 -20.42 -3.70
C GLU A 88 -11.57 -20.64 -2.70
N THR A 89 -12.36 -19.60 -2.46
CA THR A 89 -13.50 -19.66 -1.54
C THR A 89 -14.66 -18.82 -2.06
N ILE A 90 -15.85 -19.34 -1.87
CA ILE A 90 -17.07 -18.67 -2.28
C ILE A 90 -18.18 -18.93 -1.27
N SER A 91 -18.91 -17.88 -0.92
CA SER A 91 -20.16 -17.93 -0.14
C SER A 91 -21.08 -16.81 -0.57
N SER A 92 -22.27 -16.73 0.00
CA SER A 92 -23.17 -15.59 -0.21
C SER A 92 -22.64 -14.27 0.35
N GLN A 93 -21.59 -14.30 1.16
CA GLN A 93 -21.03 -13.12 1.85
C GLN A 93 -19.65 -12.75 1.37
N TYR A 94 -18.88 -13.66 0.79
CA TYR A 94 -17.54 -13.39 0.29
C TYR A 94 -17.10 -14.33 -0.82
N ALA A 95 -16.20 -13.85 -1.66
CA ALA A 95 -15.47 -14.62 -2.63
C ALA A 95 -13.99 -14.25 -2.58
N THR A 96 -13.10 -15.24 -2.72
CA THR A 96 -11.66 -15.04 -2.87
C THR A 96 -11.21 -15.64 -4.19
N ALA A 97 -10.52 -14.85 -4.99
CA ALA A 97 -9.99 -15.24 -6.29
C ALA A 97 -8.48 -15.11 -6.34
N VAL A 98 -7.85 -16.07 -7.00
CA VAL A 98 -6.45 -15.97 -7.44
C VAL A 98 -6.46 -15.70 -8.94
N CYS A 99 -5.78 -14.65 -9.37
CA CYS A 99 -5.50 -14.39 -10.78
C CYS A 99 -4.05 -14.77 -11.07
N THR A 100 -3.83 -15.61 -12.06
CA THR A 100 -2.50 -15.93 -12.57
C THR A 100 -2.38 -15.48 -14.02
N ILE A 101 -1.35 -14.67 -14.29
CA ILE A 101 -1.05 -14.12 -15.61
C ILE A 101 0.25 -14.74 -16.11
N LYS A 102 0.21 -15.35 -17.29
CA LYS A 102 1.39 -15.78 -18.02
C LYS A 102 1.78 -14.70 -19.03
N TRP A 103 2.89 -14.01 -18.75
CA TRP A 103 3.38 -12.89 -19.52
C TRP A 103 4.20 -13.35 -20.72
N MET A 104 4.11 -12.62 -21.82
CA MET A 104 4.95 -12.81 -22.99
C MET A 104 6.41 -12.50 -22.68
N ARG A 105 7.31 -13.14 -23.41
CA ARG A 105 8.74 -12.80 -23.42
C ARG A 105 8.98 -11.38 -23.94
N THR A 106 9.86 -10.66 -23.28
CA THR A 106 10.36 -9.34 -23.71
C THR A 106 11.85 -9.23 -23.33
N TYR A 107 12.50 -8.17 -23.76
CA TYR A 107 13.89 -7.89 -23.35
C TYR A 107 14.02 -7.71 -21.82
N GLU A 108 13.01 -7.15 -21.12
CA GLU A 108 13.00 -7.03 -19.65
C GLU A 108 12.93 -8.37 -18.90
N SER A 109 12.58 -9.43 -19.59
CA SER A 109 12.52 -10.80 -19.04
C SER A 109 13.59 -11.74 -19.63
N ASP A 110 14.68 -11.19 -20.16
CA ASP A 110 15.77 -11.92 -20.81
C ASP A 110 15.24 -12.91 -21.88
N GLY A 111 14.15 -12.56 -22.55
CA GLY A 111 13.51 -13.38 -23.58
C GLY A 111 12.76 -14.59 -23.03
N HIS A 112 12.48 -14.66 -21.74
CA HIS A 112 11.72 -15.74 -21.10
C HIS A 112 10.27 -15.33 -20.81
N GLU A 113 9.37 -16.33 -20.83
CA GLU A 113 8.02 -16.17 -20.33
C GLU A 113 8.05 -16.11 -18.79
N GLN A 114 7.20 -15.28 -18.21
CA GLN A 114 7.11 -15.13 -16.75
C GLN A 114 5.68 -15.38 -16.30
N THR A 115 5.52 -15.93 -15.11
CA THR A 115 4.20 -16.14 -14.51
C THR A 115 4.13 -15.35 -13.20
N PHE A 116 3.04 -14.63 -13.00
CA PHE A 116 2.79 -13.89 -11.79
C PHE A 116 1.36 -14.10 -11.32
N SER A 117 1.20 -14.34 -10.01
CA SER A 117 -0.11 -14.56 -9.41
C SER A 117 -0.38 -13.56 -8.29
N SER A 118 -1.64 -13.21 -8.13
CA SER A 118 -2.09 -12.38 -7.01
C SER A 118 -3.48 -12.79 -6.56
N THR A 119 -3.74 -12.60 -5.28
CA THR A 119 -5.01 -12.95 -4.65
C THR A 119 -5.76 -11.68 -4.24
N ALA A 120 -7.08 -11.69 -4.37
CA ALA A 120 -7.95 -10.67 -3.82
C ALA A 120 -9.29 -11.26 -3.39
N ASN A 121 -9.98 -10.52 -2.53
CA ASN A 121 -11.32 -10.88 -2.07
C ASN A 121 -12.35 -9.80 -2.41
N ALA A 122 -13.61 -10.22 -2.44
CA ALA A 122 -14.78 -9.36 -2.42
C ALA A 122 -15.73 -9.88 -1.33
N THR A 123 -16.25 -8.98 -0.52
CA THR A 123 -17.19 -9.29 0.56
C THR A 123 -18.39 -8.36 0.48
N VAL A 124 -19.50 -8.75 1.10
CA VAL A 124 -20.66 -7.86 1.24
C VAL A 124 -20.32 -6.59 2.00
N GLU A 125 -19.28 -6.62 2.83
CA GLU A 125 -18.81 -5.47 3.61
C GLU A 125 -17.93 -4.52 2.77
N ASN A 126 -17.06 -5.04 1.89
CA ASN A 126 -16.12 -4.24 1.10
C ASN A 126 -16.61 -3.93 -0.34
N CYS A 127 -17.85 -4.32 -0.65
CA CYS A 127 -18.57 -3.95 -1.87
C CYS A 127 -19.77 -3.06 -1.54
N SER A 128 -20.22 -2.28 -2.49
CA SER A 128 -21.39 -1.41 -2.31
C SER A 128 -22.41 -1.57 -3.43
N GLY A 129 -23.67 -1.27 -3.11
CA GLY A 129 -24.74 -1.21 -4.09
C GLY A 129 -24.95 -2.53 -4.83
N PHE A 130 -24.98 -2.49 -6.15
CA PHE A 130 -25.19 -3.65 -7.02
C PHE A 130 -24.05 -4.69 -6.93
N GLY A 131 -22.84 -4.24 -6.60
CA GLY A 131 -21.66 -5.10 -6.52
C GLY A 131 -21.77 -6.23 -5.49
N VAL A 132 -22.56 -6.06 -4.45
CA VAL A 132 -22.81 -7.11 -3.41
C VAL A 132 -23.39 -8.40 -4.01
N LYS A 133 -24.02 -8.32 -5.17
CA LYS A 133 -24.61 -9.48 -5.87
C LYS A 133 -23.61 -10.19 -6.82
N PHE A 134 -22.42 -9.65 -7.00
CA PHE A 134 -21.43 -10.10 -7.98
C PHE A 134 -20.03 -10.19 -7.36
N LEU A 135 -19.92 -10.89 -6.22
CA LEU A 135 -18.67 -10.97 -5.46
C LEU A 135 -17.55 -11.67 -6.23
N GLU A 136 -17.87 -12.74 -6.99
CA GLU A 136 -16.86 -13.47 -7.75
C GLU A 136 -16.20 -12.61 -8.83
N PRO A 137 -16.97 -11.96 -9.76
CA PRO A 137 -16.37 -11.09 -10.77
C PRO A 137 -15.59 -9.91 -10.17
N ILE A 138 -16.01 -9.41 -9.00
CA ILE A 138 -15.28 -8.34 -8.32
C ILE A 138 -13.97 -8.86 -7.75
N ALA A 139 -13.97 -10.04 -7.12
CA ALA A 139 -12.76 -10.68 -6.61
C ALA A 139 -11.76 -10.96 -7.75
N GLU A 140 -12.24 -11.48 -8.89
CA GLU A 140 -11.42 -11.71 -10.09
C GLU A 140 -10.80 -10.41 -10.63
N ASN A 141 -11.61 -9.35 -10.80
CA ASN A 141 -11.11 -8.06 -11.26
C ASN A 141 -10.07 -7.47 -10.30
N ARG A 142 -10.31 -7.52 -8.98
CA ARG A 142 -9.36 -7.08 -7.96
C ARG A 142 -8.06 -7.88 -8.02
N ALA A 143 -8.14 -9.21 -8.15
CA ALA A 143 -6.98 -10.07 -8.27
C ALA A 143 -6.16 -9.76 -9.54
N PHE A 144 -6.84 -9.53 -10.67
CA PHE A 144 -6.20 -9.14 -11.93
C PHE A 144 -5.52 -7.77 -11.81
N VAL A 145 -6.21 -6.76 -11.30
CA VAL A 145 -5.66 -5.42 -11.09
C VAL A 145 -4.39 -5.49 -10.25
N ARG A 146 -4.45 -6.21 -9.13
CA ARG A 146 -3.31 -6.39 -8.23
C ARG A 146 -2.16 -7.15 -8.88
N ALA A 147 -2.45 -8.20 -9.65
CA ALA A 147 -1.43 -8.97 -10.37
C ALA A 147 -0.68 -8.09 -11.39
N VAL A 148 -1.42 -7.31 -12.20
CA VAL A 148 -0.81 -6.41 -13.18
C VAL A 148 0.01 -5.31 -12.51
N ARG A 149 -0.56 -4.63 -11.51
CA ARG A 149 0.13 -3.54 -10.81
C ARG A 149 1.44 -3.99 -10.16
N ASN A 150 1.38 -5.08 -9.41
CA ASN A 150 2.55 -5.60 -8.70
C ASN A 150 3.63 -6.07 -9.68
N TYR A 151 3.25 -6.75 -10.77
CA TYR A 151 4.19 -7.19 -11.79
C TYR A 151 4.86 -6.03 -12.53
N LEU A 152 4.12 -4.94 -12.83
CA LEU A 152 4.62 -3.77 -13.53
C LEU A 152 5.17 -2.68 -12.59
N ASN A 153 5.27 -2.95 -11.30
CA ASN A 153 5.72 -2.01 -10.28
C ASN A 153 4.94 -0.69 -10.27
N ILE A 154 3.60 -0.76 -10.40
CA ILE A 154 2.70 0.39 -10.35
C ILE A 154 2.24 0.63 -8.90
N HIS A 155 2.59 1.79 -8.34
CA HIS A 155 2.25 2.14 -6.95
C HIS A 155 0.85 2.75 -6.80
N ILE A 156 0.24 3.23 -7.90
CA ILE A 156 -1.15 3.74 -7.88
C ILE A 156 -2.10 2.58 -7.62
N VAL A 157 -2.97 2.73 -6.63
CA VAL A 157 -3.96 1.71 -6.28
C VAL A 157 -5.07 1.67 -7.33
N GLY A 158 -5.56 0.47 -7.65
CA GLY A 158 -6.69 0.29 -8.55
C GLY A 158 -8.01 0.70 -7.88
N ASP A 159 -8.90 1.35 -8.62
CA ASP A 159 -10.24 1.69 -8.12
C ASP A 159 -11.02 0.47 -7.61
N ASP A 160 -10.84 -0.67 -8.28
CA ASP A 160 -11.49 -1.92 -7.88
C ASP A 160 -10.91 -2.51 -6.57
N GLU A 161 -9.71 -2.09 -6.15
CA GLU A 161 -9.07 -2.56 -4.92
C GLU A 161 -9.49 -1.77 -3.67
N ILE A 162 -10.15 -0.61 -3.86
CA ILE A 162 -10.60 0.23 -2.74
C ILE A 162 -11.81 -0.43 -2.06
N ASP A 163 -11.76 -0.44 -0.75
CA ASP A 163 -12.90 -0.79 0.08
C ASP A 163 -13.99 0.28 -0.07
N LYS A 164 -15.11 -0.11 -0.69
CA LYS A 164 -16.27 0.78 -0.90
C LYS A 164 -17.31 0.65 0.22
N SER A 165 -16.96 -0.02 1.32
CA SER A 165 -17.82 -0.07 2.50
C SER A 165 -17.99 1.33 3.10
N LYS A 166 -19.16 1.56 3.69
CA LYS A 166 -19.43 2.83 4.38
C LYS A 166 -18.72 2.94 5.74
N ASN A 167 -18.03 1.88 6.18
CA ASN A 167 -17.32 1.84 7.44
C ASN A 167 -15.93 2.47 7.30
N LYS A 168 -15.87 3.80 7.40
CA LYS A 168 -14.62 4.59 7.44
C LYS A 168 -13.82 4.42 8.75
N ILE A 169 -14.25 3.53 9.65
CA ILE A 169 -13.68 3.38 11.00
C ILE A 169 -12.25 2.80 10.99
N ALA A 170 -11.89 2.03 9.96
CA ALA A 170 -10.60 1.33 9.93
C ALA A 170 -9.37 2.25 9.72
N TYR A 171 -9.52 3.47 9.21
CA TYR A 171 -8.39 4.37 8.96
C TYR A 171 -7.98 5.17 10.18
N GLU A 172 -8.93 5.54 11.05
CA GLU A 172 -8.60 6.19 12.33
C GLU A 172 -7.88 5.22 13.28
N GLU A 173 -8.26 3.94 13.26
CA GLU A 173 -7.55 2.90 14.03
C GLU A 173 -6.16 2.61 13.47
N SER A 174 -5.94 2.64 12.15
CA SER A 174 -4.61 2.42 11.56
C SER A 174 -3.66 3.61 11.80
N GLU A 175 -4.14 4.85 11.79
CA GLU A 175 -3.33 6.01 12.20
C GLU A 175 -3.02 5.98 13.70
N SER A 176 -3.95 5.52 14.54
CA SER A 176 -3.70 5.31 15.97
C SER A 176 -2.70 4.17 16.23
N ILE A 177 -2.73 3.10 15.43
CA ILE A 177 -1.76 2.00 15.49
C ILE A 177 -0.38 2.47 15.01
N VAL A 178 -0.29 3.27 13.94
CA VAL A 178 0.98 3.83 13.46
C VAL A 178 1.55 4.84 14.47
N GLN A 179 0.73 5.68 15.09
CA GLN A 179 1.17 6.52 16.22
C GLN A 179 1.59 5.69 17.43
N SER A 180 0.99 4.50 17.65
CA SER A 180 1.37 3.59 18.73
C SER A 180 2.70 2.86 18.48
N LEU A 181 3.25 2.88 17.26
CA LEU A 181 4.52 2.22 16.89
C LEU A 181 5.74 3.14 16.90
N THR A 182 5.61 4.36 17.41
CA THR A 182 6.79 5.23 17.59
C THR A 182 7.66 4.75 18.75
N PRO A 183 8.99 4.99 18.75
CA PRO A 183 9.84 4.68 19.88
C PRO A 183 9.39 5.32 21.20
N GLN A 184 8.77 6.51 21.13
CA GLN A 184 8.19 7.21 22.28
C GLN A 184 6.97 6.47 22.84
N SER A 185 6.05 6.01 21.98
CA SER A 185 4.87 5.25 22.41
C SER A 185 5.25 3.85 22.91
N ALA A 186 6.24 3.20 22.30
CA ALA A 186 6.80 1.95 22.79
C ALA A 186 7.43 2.13 24.18
N LEU A 187 8.18 3.23 24.41
CA LEU A 187 8.74 3.57 25.70
C LEU A 187 7.65 3.83 26.75
N LYS A 188 6.59 4.56 26.40
CA LYS A 188 5.43 4.80 27.27
C LYS A 188 4.77 3.50 27.71
N ASN A 189 4.55 2.58 26.77
CA ASN A 189 3.97 1.27 27.06
C ASN A 189 4.89 0.43 27.96
N ALA A 190 6.19 0.38 27.66
CA ALA A 190 7.16 -0.33 28.47
C ALA A 190 7.29 0.28 29.89
N ALA A 191 7.28 1.60 30.02
CA ALA A 191 7.28 2.29 31.31
C ALA A 191 6.04 1.93 32.15
N LYS A 192 4.87 1.83 31.51
CA LYS A 192 3.64 1.41 32.18
C LYS A 192 3.70 -0.05 32.61
N GLN A 193 4.12 -0.95 31.73
CA GLN A 193 4.12 -2.40 31.98
C GLN A 193 5.22 -2.84 32.95
N ASN A 194 6.44 -2.34 32.78
CA ASN A 194 7.60 -2.84 33.51
C ASN A 194 7.94 -2.03 34.77
N LEU A 195 7.59 -0.72 34.79
CA LEU A 195 7.89 0.19 35.89
C LEU A 195 6.65 0.65 36.66
N GLY A 196 5.44 0.32 36.19
CA GLY A 196 4.18 0.78 36.79
C GLY A 196 3.98 2.30 36.70
N CYS A 197 4.63 2.97 35.73
CA CYS A 197 4.49 4.40 35.52
C CYS A 197 3.20 4.70 34.77
N GLU A 198 2.19 5.21 35.45
CA GLU A 198 0.90 5.55 34.82
C GLU A 198 0.94 6.86 34.01
N ASP A 199 1.81 7.79 34.41
CA ASP A 199 1.99 9.09 33.77
C ASP A 199 3.47 9.44 33.56
N PHE A 200 3.71 10.55 32.86
CA PHE A 200 5.07 11.00 32.57
C PHE A 200 5.81 11.49 33.81
N GLU A 201 5.11 12.02 34.81
CA GLU A 201 5.74 12.48 36.06
C GLU A 201 6.27 11.30 36.89
N ALA A 202 5.57 10.17 36.89
CA ALA A 202 6.05 8.93 37.48
C ALA A 202 7.32 8.43 36.76
N PHE A 203 7.31 8.48 35.43
CA PHE A 203 8.48 8.14 34.62
C PHE A 203 9.66 9.10 34.83
N LYS A 204 9.40 10.40 35.00
CA LYS A 204 10.43 11.41 35.32
C LYS A 204 11.13 11.14 36.67
N LYS A 205 10.40 10.63 37.67
CA LYS A 205 11.01 10.16 38.95
C LYS A 205 11.93 8.98 38.72
N HIS A 206 11.56 8.05 37.84
CA HIS A 206 12.40 6.91 37.46
C HIS A 206 13.65 7.37 36.70
N LEU A 207 13.55 8.32 35.76
CA LEU A 207 14.73 8.92 35.10
C LEU A 207 15.72 9.53 36.08
N ARG A 208 15.25 10.23 37.15
CA ARG A 208 16.10 10.78 38.21
C ARG A 208 16.84 9.68 38.99
N LYS A 209 16.22 8.50 39.16
CA LYS A 209 16.85 7.33 39.77
C LYS A 209 17.95 6.77 38.85
N LEU A 210 17.64 6.57 37.56
CA LEU A 210 18.65 6.13 36.59
C LEU A 210 19.84 7.08 36.47
N TRP A 211 19.61 8.38 36.66
CA TRP A 211 20.69 9.38 36.72
C TRP A 211 21.58 9.19 37.96
N LYS A 212 20.99 8.99 39.13
CA LYS A 212 21.76 8.75 40.40
C LYS A 212 22.57 7.46 40.33
N ASP A 213 21.99 6.42 39.71
CA ASP A 213 22.61 5.10 39.58
C ASP A 213 23.62 5.04 38.41
N GLU A 214 23.91 6.18 37.77
CA GLU A 214 24.81 6.33 36.61
C GLU A 214 24.43 5.49 35.37
N THR A 215 23.26 4.87 35.39
CA THR A 215 22.78 3.99 34.28
C THR A 215 22.38 4.76 33.04
N TYR A 216 21.82 5.98 33.22
CA TYR A 216 21.44 6.86 32.12
C TYR A 216 21.63 8.32 32.52
N LYS A 217 22.38 9.07 31.71
CA LYS A 217 22.63 10.50 31.91
C LYS A 217 22.30 11.27 30.64
N ASN A 218 21.40 12.23 30.73
CA ASN A 218 21.08 13.18 29.67
C ASN A 218 20.61 14.49 30.29
N GLU A 219 21.39 15.57 30.13
CA GLU A 219 21.10 16.89 30.72
C GLU A 219 19.78 17.48 30.22
N GLU A 220 19.39 17.17 28.95
CA GLU A 220 18.15 17.63 28.35
C GLU A 220 16.91 16.96 28.97
N ALA A 221 17.07 15.83 29.66
CA ALA A 221 15.94 15.10 30.26
C ALA A 221 15.16 15.93 31.29
N ALA A 222 15.76 16.97 31.86
CA ALA A 222 15.10 17.91 32.76
C ALA A 222 13.99 18.73 32.05
N ASN A 223 14.15 18.97 30.75
CA ASN A 223 13.26 19.81 29.92
C ASN A 223 12.08 19.04 29.32
N TRP A 224 12.07 17.71 29.39
CA TRP A 224 10.98 16.90 28.84
C TRP A 224 9.76 16.96 29.76
N ASN A 225 8.59 17.17 29.17
CA ASN A 225 7.31 17.26 29.86
C ASN A 225 6.33 16.15 29.50
N SER A 226 6.63 15.43 28.39
CA SER A 226 5.84 14.29 27.88
C SER A 226 6.76 13.25 27.26
N PHE A 227 6.23 12.06 26.94
CA PHE A 227 6.99 11.03 26.21
C PHE A 227 7.32 11.48 24.80
N GLU A 228 6.47 12.30 24.21
CA GLU A 228 6.61 12.85 22.86
C GLU A 228 7.78 13.83 22.75
N ASP A 229 8.17 14.50 23.85
CA ASP A 229 9.31 15.41 23.91
C ASP A 229 10.66 14.69 23.89
N ILE A 230 10.68 13.38 24.14
CA ILE A 230 11.91 12.60 24.17
C ILE A 230 12.39 12.38 22.73
N PRO A 231 13.62 12.77 22.36
CA PRO A 231 14.16 12.49 21.03
C PRO A 231 14.14 11.00 20.72
N ILE A 232 13.85 10.63 19.45
CA ILE A 232 13.73 9.22 19.01
C ILE A 232 14.95 8.38 19.41
N LYS A 233 16.16 8.95 19.31
CA LYS A 233 17.41 8.28 19.69
C LYS A 233 17.45 7.95 21.18
N GLU A 234 17.02 8.90 22.01
CA GLU A 234 16.99 8.72 23.46
C GLU A 234 15.85 7.79 23.90
N SER A 235 14.69 7.85 23.24
CA SER A 235 13.59 6.90 23.46
C SER A 235 14.02 5.45 23.24
N ARG A 236 14.81 5.18 22.19
CA ARG A 236 15.35 3.84 21.93
C ARG A 236 16.33 3.37 23.01
N LYS A 237 17.20 4.26 23.50
CA LYS A 237 18.12 3.94 24.61
C LYS A 237 17.35 3.62 25.89
N LEU A 238 16.39 4.50 26.24
CA LEU A 238 15.57 4.31 27.44
C LEU A 238 14.73 3.04 27.33
N LEU A 239 14.17 2.74 26.17
CA LEU A 239 13.43 1.51 25.93
C LEU A 239 14.29 0.28 26.20
N SER A 240 15.57 0.27 25.77
CA SER A 240 16.49 -0.84 26.03
C SER A 240 16.84 -1.02 27.51
N ILE A 241 16.72 0.03 28.32
CA ILE A 241 16.96 0.00 29.77
C ILE A 241 15.70 -0.49 30.50
N VAL A 242 14.54 0.03 30.11
CA VAL A 242 13.24 -0.26 30.74
C VAL A 242 12.71 -1.66 30.40
N SER A 243 13.17 -2.26 29.29
CA SER A 243 12.74 -3.61 28.84
C SER A 243 13.63 -4.75 29.41
N LYS A 244 14.62 -4.44 30.22
CA LYS A 244 15.46 -5.41 30.95
C LYS A 244 14.87 -5.74 32.33
#